data_a14305888046fa7789f3d57a5d94ecfd
#
_entry.id   a14305888046fa7789f3d57a5d94ecfd
#
_cell.length_a   1.000
_cell.length_b   1.000
_cell.length_c   1.000
_cell.angle_alpha   90.00
_cell.angle_beta   90.00
_cell.angle_gamma   90.00
#
_symmetry.space_group_name_H-M   'P 1'
#
loop_
_entity.id
_entity.type
_entity.pdbx_description
1 polymer ?
#
loop_
_entity_poly.entity_id
_entity_poly.type
_entity_poly.pdbx_seq_one_letter_code
_entity_poly.pdbx_strand_id
1 'polypeptide(L)'
;QAGRIIGRAQVTIHNPSDTALRQVVLRLYQNRFNGWSPRGRVPPSITTGITIYRLNTNGVEQDVKAQAPQWATGTVAMLALANPIAAGGSGTVEVEWVGDIPDVPFGRGGARGGRRGLKVFQLSQWYPQVAVFDDLRGWDREPHLGASEFYNNFGRFEVNLDLPAGFLVGATGTLLNPEEVLTPAVRERLARVLESDSQQTIVGESERGPSKGTRGGNRLVWRFVADTVNDFAWAASPDFVWDATRATIPGRGAIPVHLLYLPENSRYRQTGAMARHALEFYSRLWFPYAFPQFTQVDGPEGGMEYPMLTMSGPGFGVPDHEIGHQWWPM
;
A
#
# COMPACT_ATOMS: atom_id res chain seq x y z
N GLN A 1 -11.89 17.59 -6.37
CA GLN A 1 -11.41 17.69 -5.00
C GLN A 1 -9.95 17.33 -5.00
N ALA A 2 -9.12 18.09 -4.29
CA ALA A 2 -7.68 17.94 -4.31
C ALA A 2 -7.28 16.51 -3.91
N GLY A 3 -6.51 15.80 -4.74
CA GLY A 3 -5.91 14.53 -4.39
C GLY A 3 -4.92 14.74 -3.25
N ARG A 4 -5.39 14.60 -2.03
CA ARG A 4 -4.62 14.85 -0.80
C ARG A 4 -4.91 13.77 0.21
N ILE A 5 -3.86 13.31 0.88
CA ILE A 5 -3.92 12.40 2.02
C ILE A 5 -3.67 13.22 3.28
N ILE A 6 -4.48 12.96 4.30
CA ILE A 6 -4.21 13.36 5.69
C ILE A 6 -4.04 12.07 6.46
N GLY A 7 -2.91 11.89 7.12
CA GLY A 7 -2.57 10.67 7.81
C GLY A 7 -2.11 10.89 9.24
N ARG A 8 -2.29 9.84 10.04
CA ARG A 8 -1.70 9.69 11.37
C ARG A 8 -1.19 8.26 11.49
N ALA A 9 0.01 8.10 12.04
CA ALA A 9 0.56 6.80 12.35
C ALA A 9 1.21 6.80 13.72
N GLN A 10 1.19 5.62 14.36
CA GLN A 10 2.01 5.28 15.50
C GLN A 10 2.83 4.05 15.12
N VAL A 11 4.14 4.16 15.21
CA VAL A 11 5.08 3.09 14.89
C VAL A 11 5.80 2.69 16.16
N THR A 12 5.73 1.40 16.52
CA THR A 12 6.56 0.82 17.58
C THR A 12 7.83 0.26 16.94
N ILE A 13 8.97 0.70 17.44
CA ILE A 13 10.29 0.27 17.00
C ILE A 13 10.87 -0.65 18.07
N HIS A 14 11.22 -1.88 17.70
CA HIS A 14 12.00 -2.79 18.52
C HIS A 14 13.47 -2.63 18.16
N ASN A 15 14.30 -2.38 19.17
CA ASN A 15 15.74 -2.25 19.00
C ASN A 15 16.44 -3.59 19.34
N PRO A 16 16.76 -4.44 18.34
CA PRO A 16 17.42 -5.72 18.59
C PRO A 16 18.92 -5.58 18.85
N SER A 17 19.50 -4.37 18.69
CA SER A 17 20.93 -4.17 18.85
C SER A 17 21.35 -4.15 20.34
N ASP A 18 22.63 -4.28 20.57
CA ASP A 18 23.27 -4.22 21.90
C ASP A 18 23.52 -2.79 22.40
N THR A 19 23.18 -1.80 21.57
CA THR A 19 23.37 -0.36 21.88
C THR A 19 22.04 0.39 21.82
N ALA A 20 21.98 1.51 22.57
CA ALA A 20 20.80 2.35 22.59
C ALA A 20 20.70 3.16 21.28
N LEU A 21 19.52 3.17 20.65
CA LEU A 21 19.23 4.04 19.51
C LEU A 21 18.95 5.46 20.00
N ARG A 22 19.80 6.39 19.60
CA ARG A 22 19.69 7.82 19.93
C ARG A 22 19.05 8.65 18.82
N GLN A 23 18.75 8.02 17.71
CA GLN A 23 18.20 8.61 16.50
C GLN A 23 17.24 7.64 15.86
N VAL A 24 16.22 8.18 15.16
CA VAL A 24 15.38 7.46 14.21
C VAL A 24 15.44 8.19 12.88
N VAL A 25 15.39 7.45 11.79
CA VAL A 25 15.33 8.00 10.45
C VAL A 25 13.99 7.65 9.83
N LEU A 26 13.31 8.65 9.25
CA LEU A 26 12.10 8.47 8.48
C LEU A 26 12.39 8.65 6.99
N ARG A 27 11.79 7.77 6.19
CA ARG A 27 11.73 7.87 4.73
C ARG A 27 10.48 8.67 4.35
N LEU A 28 10.67 9.75 3.62
CA LEU A 28 9.61 10.63 3.11
C LEU A 28 9.55 10.52 1.59
N TYR A 29 9.23 9.33 1.10
CA TYR A 29 9.34 8.99 -0.32
C TYR A 29 8.57 9.96 -1.23
N GLN A 30 7.41 10.47 -0.81
CA GLN A 30 6.60 11.41 -1.60
C GLN A 30 7.30 12.77 -1.81
N ASN A 31 8.31 13.10 -1.01
CA ASN A 31 9.08 14.33 -1.19
C ASN A 31 9.89 14.34 -2.49
N ARG A 32 10.11 13.19 -3.14
CA ARG A 32 10.70 13.17 -4.48
C ARG A 32 9.89 13.94 -5.54
N PHE A 33 8.59 14.12 -5.31
CA PHE A 33 7.72 14.93 -6.14
C PHE A 33 7.77 16.42 -5.82
N ASN A 34 8.44 16.83 -4.73
CA ASN A 34 8.67 18.24 -4.42
C ASN A 34 9.65 18.83 -5.44
N GLY A 35 9.41 20.06 -5.89
CA GLY A 35 10.23 20.74 -6.89
C GLY A 35 11.73 20.89 -6.53
N TRP A 36 12.06 20.83 -5.24
CA TRP A 36 13.41 21.04 -4.69
C TRP A 36 14.12 19.73 -4.27
N SER A 37 13.44 18.59 -4.34
CA SER A 37 14.03 17.34 -3.88
C SER A 37 15.14 16.84 -4.81
N PRO A 38 16.24 16.27 -4.28
CA PRO A 38 17.20 15.52 -5.07
C PRO A 38 16.51 14.37 -5.81
N ARG A 39 16.85 14.17 -7.07
CA ARG A 39 16.23 13.14 -7.92
C ARG A 39 17.06 12.83 -9.14
N GLY A 40 17.01 11.60 -9.59
CA GLY A 40 17.66 11.17 -10.82
C GLY A 40 16.90 11.59 -12.08
N ARG A 41 15.57 11.82 -11.96
CA ARG A 41 14.69 12.19 -13.09
C ARG A 41 13.58 13.12 -12.62
N VAL A 42 13.25 14.11 -13.43
CA VAL A 42 12.15 15.04 -13.14
C VAL A 42 10.82 14.29 -13.27
N PRO A 43 9.98 14.28 -12.23
CA PRO A 43 8.66 13.65 -12.31
C PRO A 43 7.73 14.49 -13.21
N PRO A 44 6.77 13.86 -13.87
CA PRO A 44 5.81 14.56 -14.72
C PRO A 44 4.83 15.43 -13.93
N SER A 45 4.72 15.23 -12.62
CA SER A 45 3.88 16.01 -11.72
C SER A 45 4.71 16.49 -10.53
N ILE A 46 4.64 17.76 -10.23
CA ILE A 46 5.24 18.37 -9.04
C ILE A 46 4.15 18.58 -8.00
N THR A 47 4.42 18.18 -6.77
CA THR A 47 3.55 18.35 -5.62
C THR A 47 4.29 19.02 -4.46
N THR A 48 3.62 19.21 -3.33
CA THR A 48 4.28 19.68 -2.10
C THR A 48 4.99 18.55 -1.34
N GLY A 49 4.86 17.30 -1.80
CA GLY A 49 5.37 16.13 -1.06
C GLY A 49 4.57 15.87 0.21
N ILE A 50 5.28 15.41 1.25
CA ILE A 50 4.73 15.19 2.60
C ILE A 50 5.12 16.35 3.51
N THR A 51 4.15 16.93 4.20
CA THR A 51 4.35 17.89 5.30
C THR A 51 3.96 17.22 6.60
N ILE A 52 4.93 17.02 7.50
CA ILE A 52 4.68 16.58 8.88
C ILE A 52 4.31 17.83 9.69
N TYR A 53 3.19 17.79 10.40
CA TYR A 53 2.74 18.90 11.22
C TYR A 53 2.69 18.57 12.72
N ARG A 54 2.80 17.28 13.09
CA ARG A 54 2.97 16.79 14.44
C ARG A 54 3.88 15.59 14.49
N LEU A 55 4.78 15.54 15.45
CA LEU A 55 5.72 14.46 15.63
C LEU A 55 6.02 14.27 17.12
N ASN A 56 5.85 13.05 17.62
CA ASN A 56 6.33 12.65 18.93
C ASN A 56 7.29 11.47 18.77
N THR A 57 8.42 11.53 19.43
CA THR A 57 9.43 10.48 19.41
C THR A 57 9.72 10.00 20.82
N ASN A 58 9.37 8.75 21.09
CA ASN A 58 9.59 8.08 22.36
C ASN A 58 9.09 8.90 23.57
N GLY A 59 7.87 9.43 23.47
CA GLY A 59 7.19 10.20 24.51
C GLY A 59 7.50 11.70 24.52
N VAL A 60 8.35 12.20 23.61
CA VAL A 60 8.74 13.62 23.55
C VAL A 60 8.21 14.26 22.28
N GLU A 61 7.38 15.30 22.44
CA GLU A 61 6.91 16.13 21.33
C GLU A 61 8.06 16.89 20.69
N GLN A 62 8.14 16.86 19.37
CA GLN A 62 9.21 17.52 18.61
C GLN A 62 8.76 18.87 18.06
N ASP A 63 9.65 19.86 18.06
CA ASP A 63 9.40 21.10 17.35
C ASP A 63 9.54 20.92 15.84
N VAL A 64 8.41 20.56 15.22
CA VAL A 64 8.34 20.33 13.77
C VAL A 64 8.73 21.58 12.98
N LYS A 65 8.42 22.78 13.47
CA LYS A 65 8.70 24.04 12.75
C LYS A 65 10.21 24.30 12.69
N ALA A 66 10.94 24.01 13.75
CA ALA A 66 12.38 24.15 13.78
C ALA A 66 13.09 23.11 12.89
N GLN A 67 12.50 21.91 12.74
CA GLN A 67 13.09 20.81 12.00
C GLN A 67 12.64 20.75 10.53
N ALA A 68 11.45 21.28 10.20
CA ALA A 68 10.88 21.23 8.85
C ALA A 68 11.82 21.70 7.72
N PRO A 69 12.66 22.75 7.87
CA PRO A 69 13.60 23.15 6.82
C PRO A 69 14.60 22.06 6.43
N GLN A 70 14.93 21.15 7.35
CA GLN A 70 15.86 20.03 7.09
C GLN A 70 15.20 18.89 6.30
N TRP A 71 13.87 18.79 6.33
CA TRP A 71 13.12 17.69 5.70
C TRP A 71 12.36 18.11 4.44
N ALA A 72 12.09 19.40 4.30
CA ALA A 72 11.18 19.92 3.27
C ALA A 72 11.60 19.60 1.84
N THR A 73 12.90 19.40 1.62
CA THR A 73 13.46 19.16 0.29
C THR A 73 14.04 17.75 0.10
N GLY A 74 14.07 16.94 1.16
CA GLY A 74 14.68 15.61 1.13
C GLY A 74 13.69 14.49 1.34
N THR A 75 14.05 13.30 0.88
CA THR A 75 13.29 12.06 1.09
C THR A 75 13.68 11.34 2.39
N VAL A 76 14.49 11.96 3.22
CA VAL A 76 15.00 11.43 4.49
C VAL A 76 14.88 12.49 5.58
N ALA A 77 14.33 12.12 6.73
CA ALA A 77 14.27 12.93 7.93
C ALA A 77 15.00 12.25 9.09
N MET A 78 16.03 12.87 9.62
CA MET A 78 16.79 12.37 10.76
C MET A 78 16.25 13.00 12.04
N LEU A 79 15.83 12.19 13.00
CA LEU A 79 15.17 12.59 14.23
C LEU A 79 16.05 12.20 15.43
N ALA A 80 16.58 13.18 16.16
CA ALA A 80 17.24 12.90 17.43
C ALA A 80 16.22 12.50 18.49
N LEU A 81 16.51 11.46 19.26
CA LEU A 81 15.68 10.99 20.36
C LEU A 81 16.17 11.61 21.67
N ALA A 82 15.35 12.46 22.28
CA ALA A 82 15.63 12.96 23.65
C ALA A 82 15.64 11.81 24.66
N ASN A 83 14.73 10.84 24.50
CA ASN A 83 14.71 9.58 25.23
C ASN A 83 15.19 8.46 24.29
N PRO A 84 16.44 7.98 24.39
CA PRO A 84 16.95 6.88 23.58
C PRO A 84 16.15 5.59 23.75
N ILE A 85 16.06 4.78 22.70
CA ILE A 85 15.50 3.43 22.80
C ILE A 85 16.60 2.51 23.25
N ALA A 86 16.48 1.95 24.45
CA ALA A 86 17.50 1.09 25.06
C ALA A 86 17.80 -0.15 24.21
N ALA A 87 18.98 -0.73 24.37
CA ALA A 87 19.34 -2.03 23.83
C ALA A 87 18.31 -3.09 24.22
N GLY A 88 17.85 -3.88 23.27
CA GLY A 88 16.77 -4.87 23.46
C GLY A 88 15.40 -4.29 23.82
N GLY A 89 15.25 -2.96 23.87
CA GLY A 89 14.02 -2.26 24.23
C GLY A 89 13.15 -1.87 23.07
N SER A 90 12.08 -1.13 23.37
CA SER A 90 11.15 -0.60 22.37
C SER A 90 10.89 0.88 22.60
N GLY A 91 10.60 1.59 21.53
CA GLY A 91 10.19 3.00 21.55
C GLY A 91 9.12 3.26 20.50
N THR A 92 8.56 4.48 20.51
CA THR A 92 7.47 4.85 19.62
C THR A 92 7.80 6.09 18.80
N VAL A 93 7.28 6.14 17.58
CA VAL A 93 7.18 7.35 16.75
C VAL A 93 5.73 7.57 16.41
N GLU A 94 5.18 8.71 16.81
CA GLU A 94 3.85 9.15 16.39
C GLU A 94 4.00 10.32 15.43
N VAL A 95 3.35 10.22 14.26
CA VAL A 95 3.46 11.22 13.21
C VAL A 95 2.09 11.55 12.62
N GLU A 96 1.83 12.84 12.43
CA GLU A 96 0.67 13.33 11.67
C GLU A 96 1.17 14.14 10.47
N TRP A 97 0.61 13.85 9.29
CA TRP A 97 1.09 14.45 8.05
C TRP A 97 -0.03 14.75 7.07
N VAL A 98 0.29 15.59 6.11
CA VAL A 98 -0.50 15.80 4.91
C VAL A 98 0.40 15.64 3.69
N GLY A 99 -0.13 15.03 2.63
CA GLY A 99 0.60 14.85 1.37
C GLY A 99 -0.31 15.02 0.18
N ASP A 100 0.22 15.59 -0.90
CA ASP A 100 -0.48 15.67 -2.17
C ASP A 100 -0.22 14.40 -2.98
N ILE A 101 -1.27 13.87 -3.63
CA ILE A 101 -1.18 12.72 -4.52
C ILE A 101 -0.83 13.23 -5.93
N PRO A 102 0.25 12.75 -6.57
CA PRO A 102 0.58 13.12 -7.94
C PRO A 102 -0.52 12.75 -8.94
N ASP A 103 -0.71 13.55 -9.97
CA ASP A 103 -1.78 13.36 -10.97
C ASP A 103 -1.53 12.21 -11.95
N VAL A 104 -0.29 11.74 -12.05
CA VAL A 104 0.13 10.67 -12.96
C VAL A 104 1.08 9.73 -12.24
N PRO A 105 1.10 8.46 -12.63
CA PRO A 105 2.05 7.52 -12.06
C PRO A 105 3.47 7.93 -12.43
N PHE A 106 4.34 7.89 -11.48
CA PHE A 106 5.77 8.05 -11.69
C PHE A 106 6.48 7.10 -10.74
N GLY A 107 6.50 5.83 -11.11
CA GLY A 107 7.12 4.74 -10.36
C GLY A 107 6.99 4.91 -8.85
N ARG A 108 6.33 4.05 -8.14
CA ARG A 108 6.33 3.93 -6.66
C ARG A 108 5.99 5.20 -5.88
N GLY A 109 5.07 6.01 -6.33
CA GLY A 109 4.81 7.29 -5.65
C GLY A 109 3.37 7.61 -5.33
N GLY A 110 2.47 6.75 -5.67
CA GLY A 110 1.06 7.07 -5.68
C GLY A 110 0.65 7.78 -6.96
N ALA A 111 -0.56 7.58 -7.35
CA ALA A 111 -1.12 8.19 -8.55
C ALA A 111 -2.57 8.58 -8.32
N ARG A 112 -2.93 9.66 -8.95
CA ARG A 112 -4.30 10.11 -9.11
C ARG A 112 -4.57 10.20 -10.60
N GLY A 113 -5.67 9.68 -11.04
CA GLY A 113 -6.03 9.72 -12.43
C GLY A 113 -6.58 8.38 -12.89
N GLY A 114 -6.95 8.32 -14.13
CA GLY A 114 -7.53 7.16 -14.77
C GLY A 114 -7.78 7.48 -16.23
N ARG A 115 -8.10 6.46 -16.99
CA ARG A 115 -8.45 6.63 -18.40
C ARG A 115 -9.83 7.27 -18.50
N ARG A 116 -10.00 8.17 -19.49
CA ARG A 116 -11.30 8.79 -19.83
C ARG A 116 -12.01 9.51 -18.67
N GLY A 117 -11.24 10.11 -17.76
CA GLY A 117 -11.81 10.88 -16.63
C GLY A 117 -12.27 10.03 -15.44
N LEU A 118 -12.09 8.72 -15.47
CA LEU A 118 -12.31 7.84 -14.33
C LEU A 118 -11.26 8.13 -13.25
N LYS A 119 -11.65 7.95 -11.98
CA LYS A 119 -10.79 8.28 -10.83
C LYS A 119 -10.25 7.01 -10.21
N VAL A 120 -8.95 6.78 -10.34
CA VAL A 120 -8.24 5.72 -9.64
C VAL A 120 -7.15 6.34 -8.77
N PHE A 121 -7.08 5.89 -7.54
CA PHE A 121 -6.01 6.19 -6.61
C PHE A 121 -5.25 4.89 -6.37
N GLN A 122 -3.95 4.91 -6.66
CA GLN A 122 -3.02 3.83 -6.34
C GLN A 122 -1.94 4.42 -5.45
N LEU A 123 -1.89 4.01 -4.21
CA LEU A 123 -1.09 4.64 -3.16
C LEU A 123 -0.06 3.64 -2.62
N SER A 124 1.20 3.98 -2.82
CA SER A 124 2.35 3.28 -2.31
C SER A 124 3.34 4.28 -1.73
N GLN A 125 4.13 3.85 -0.74
CA GLN A 125 5.11 4.74 -0.10
C GLN A 125 4.49 6.09 0.33
N TRP A 126 3.24 6.04 0.79
CA TRP A 126 2.34 7.18 1.00
C TRP A 126 2.39 7.77 2.40
N TYR A 127 3.13 7.16 3.30
CA TYR A 127 3.28 7.53 4.71
C TYR A 127 4.75 7.71 5.07
N PRO A 128 5.09 8.50 6.12
CA PRO A 128 6.44 8.53 6.68
C PRO A 128 6.81 7.16 7.24
N GLN A 129 7.82 6.51 6.65
CA GLN A 129 8.22 5.15 6.98
C GLN A 129 9.53 5.15 7.78
N VAL A 130 9.62 4.32 8.82
CA VAL A 130 10.88 4.15 9.55
C VAL A 130 11.89 3.43 8.65
N ALA A 131 13.05 4.04 8.44
CA ALA A 131 14.14 3.47 7.66
C ALA A 131 14.69 2.18 8.28
N VAL A 132 15.39 1.39 7.50
CA VAL A 132 16.12 0.23 8.02
C VAL A 132 17.31 0.71 8.86
N PHE A 133 17.53 0.01 9.95
CA PHE A 133 18.77 0.06 10.75
C PHE A 133 19.43 -1.32 10.69
N ASP A 134 20.57 -1.39 10.05
CA ASP A 134 21.33 -2.63 9.90
C ASP A 134 22.70 -2.57 10.60
N ASP A 135 23.38 -3.69 10.69
CA ASP A 135 24.66 -3.85 11.34
C ASP A 135 25.87 -3.41 10.46
N LEU A 136 25.63 -3.21 9.15
CA LEU A 136 26.68 -2.82 8.21
C LEU A 136 26.83 -1.29 8.08
N ARG A 137 25.71 -0.57 8.04
CA ARG A 137 25.66 0.86 7.73
C ARG A 137 24.96 1.69 8.80
N GLY A 138 24.32 1.03 9.76
CA GLY A 138 23.40 1.68 10.69
C GLY A 138 22.09 2.10 9.98
N TRP A 139 21.63 3.31 10.19
CA TRP A 139 20.43 3.83 9.52
C TRP A 139 20.63 4.03 8.02
N ASP A 140 19.70 3.53 7.22
CA ASP A 140 19.60 3.89 5.80
C ASP A 140 19.22 5.38 5.66
N ARG A 141 20.18 6.16 5.15
CA ARG A 141 20.08 7.62 4.97
C ARG A 141 20.17 8.05 3.52
N GLU A 142 20.24 7.10 2.60
CA GLU A 142 20.37 7.41 1.19
C GLU A 142 19.10 8.09 0.66
N PRO A 143 19.21 9.19 -0.09
CA PRO A 143 18.07 9.84 -0.68
C PRO A 143 17.40 8.93 -1.71
N HIS A 144 16.08 8.90 -1.74
CA HIS A 144 15.34 8.17 -2.75
C HIS A 144 15.29 8.97 -4.05
N LEU A 145 16.06 8.55 -5.05
CA LEU A 145 16.17 9.25 -6.34
C LEU A 145 15.16 8.80 -7.39
N GLY A 146 14.35 7.80 -7.10
CA GLY A 146 13.20 7.41 -7.93
C GLY A 146 13.25 6.01 -8.56
N ALA A 147 14.39 5.36 -8.61
CA ALA A 147 14.56 4.08 -9.30
C ALA A 147 15.13 2.95 -8.40
N SER A 148 14.95 3.08 -7.09
CA SER A 148 15.43 2.05 -6.15
C SER A 148 14.32 1.07 -5.81
N GLU A 149 14.68 -0.20 -5.65
CA GLU A 149 13.81 -1.22 -5.08
C GLU A 149 13.59 -1.01 -3.57
N PHE A 150 12.76 -1.86 -2.96
CA PHE A 150 12.43 -1.75 -1.55
C PHE A 150 13.59 -2.19 -0.66
N TYR A 151 13.90 -1.36 0.33
CA TYR A 151 14.74 -1.71 1.46
C TYR A 151 14.01 -1.26 2.72
N ASN A 152 13.14 -2.12 3.22
CA ASN A 152 12.19 -1.79 4.27
C ASN A 152 12.22 -2.84 5.39
N ASN A 153 11.90 -2.43 6.61
CA ASN A 153 11.71 -3.34 7.73
C ASN A 153 10.40 -4.12 7.56
N PHE A 154 10.41 -5.39 7.97
CA PHE A 154 9.18 -6.15 8.13
C PHE A 154 8.47 -5.76 9.43
N GLY A 155 7.14 -5.73 9.38
CA GLY A 155 6.33 -5.38 10.52
C GLY A 155 4.87 -5.81 10.38
N ARG A 156 4.11 -5.56 11.44
CA ARG A 156 2.65 -5.64 11.44
C ARG A 156 2.07 -4.27 11.12
N PHE A 157 1.14 -4.24 10.19
CA PHE A 157 0.40 -3.04 9.80
C PHE A 157 -1.07 -3.18 10.16
N GLU A 158 -1.61 -2.19 10.85
CA GLU A 158 -3.05 -1.98 11.08
C GLU A 158 -3.42 -0.64 10.47
N VAL A 159 -4.20 -0.68 9.39
CA VAL A 159 -4.46 0.50 8.56
C VAL A 159 -5.95 0.75 8.42
N ASN A 160 -6.35 1.99 8.72
CA ASN A 160 -7.71 2.48 8.55
C ASN A 160 -7.73 3.50 7.40
N LEU A 161 -8.52 3.21 6.36
CA LEU A 161 -8.70 4.07 5.20
C LEU A 161 -10.10 4.67 5.24
N ASP A 162 -10.20 5.95 5.56
CA ASP A 162 -11.46 6.70 5.56
C ASP A 162 -11.69 7.32 4.18
N LEU A 163 -12.64 6.79 3.44
CA LEU A 163 -12.93 7.15 2.05
C LEU A 163 -14.41 7.48 1.85
N PRO A 164 -14.75 8.26 0.81
CA PRO A 164 -16.16 8.45 0.45
C PRO A 164 -16.85 7.11 0.21
N ALA A 165 -18.11 6.98 0.63
CA ALA A 165 -18.90 5.81 0.31
C ALA A 165 -18.99 5.61 -1.21
N GLY A 166 -19.03 4.35 -1.65
CA GLY A 166 -19.01 3.97 -3.07
C GLY A 166 -17.63 3.70 -3.65
N PHE A 167 -16.55 4.01 -2.93
CA PHE A 167 -15.20 3.58 -3.32
C PHE A 167 -15.01 2.10 -2.98
N LEU A 168 -14.59 1.31 -3.96
CA LEU A 168 -14.07 -0.04 -3.74
C LEU A 168 -12.56 0.05 -3.47
N VAL A 169 -12.09 -0.77 -2.54
CA VAL A 169 -10.71 -0.72 -2.04
C VAL A 169 -10.05 -2.08 -2.17
N GLY A 170 -8.87 -2.12 -2.79
CA GLY A 170 -7.92 -3.22 -2.69
C GLY A 170 -6.70 -2.76 -1.90
N ALA A 171 -6.19 -3.59 -1.00
CA ALA A 171 -5.07 -3.23 -0.15
C ALA A 171 -4.21 -4.44 0.24
N THR A 172 -2.98 -4.17 0.66
CA THR A 172 -2.18 -5.09 1.44
C THR A 172 -2.95 -5.54 2.68
N GLY A 173 -2.92 -6.84 2.99
CA GLY A 173 -3.56 -7.37 4.19
C GLY A 173 -5.00 -7.85 4.01
N THR A 174 -5.61 -8.18 5.13
CA THR A 174 -6.98 -8.72 5.20
C THR A 174 -7.94 -7.62 5.68
N LEU A 175 -9.08 -7.50 5.00
CA LEU A 175 -10.17 -6.60 5.42
C LEU A 175 -10.84 -7.15 6.68
N LEU A 176 -10.84 -6.37 7.76
CA LEU A 176 -11.35 -6.79 9.07
C LEU A 176 -12.85 -6.52 9.28
N ASN A 177 -13.41 -5.56 8.55
CA ASN A 177 -14.79 -5.09 8.78
C ASN A 177 -15.67 -5.08 7.52
N PRO A 178 -15.76 -6.20 6.79
CA PRO A 178 -16.56 -6.26 5.57
C PRO A 178 -18.04 -5.94 5.81
N GLU A 179 -18.57 -6.23 7.00
CA GLU A 179 -19.96 -5.94 7.38
C GLU A 179 -20.27 -4.45 7.51
N GLU A 180 -19.25 -3.63 7.79
CA GLU A 180 -19.41 -2.17 7.93
C GLU A 180 -19.28 -1.45 6.57
N VAL A 181 -18.53 -2.02 5.63
CA VAL A 181 -18.17 -1.35 4.37
C VAL A 181 -18.83 -1.95 3.12
N LEU A 182 -19.22 -3.23 3.14
CA LEU A 182 -19.83 -3.93 2.03
C LEU A 182 -21.30 -4.27 2.27
N THR A 183 -22.09 -4.27 1.21
CA THR A 183 -23.49 -4.72 1.29
C THR A 183 -23.56 -6.23 1.61
N PRO A 184 -24.69 -6.71 2.18
CA PRO A 184 -24.86 -8.14 2.45
C PRO A 184 -24.68 -9.03 1.19
N ALA A 185 -25.21 -8.59 0.05
CA ALA A 185 -25.10 -9.33 -1.21
C ALA A 185 -23.63 -9.48 -1.68
N VAL A 186 -22.82 -8.43 -1.53
CA VAL A 186 -21.39 -8.48 -1.89
C VAL A 186 -20.64 -9.44 -0.95
N ARG A 187 -20.91 -9.39 0.34
CA ARG A 187 -20.29 -10.32 1.32
C ARG A 187 -20.66 -11.77 1.06
N GLU A 188 -21.90 -12.03 0.68
CA GLU A 188 -22.35 -13.37 0.32
C GLU A 188 -21.63 -13.92 -0.92
N ARG A 189 -21.40 -13.07 -1.95
CA ARG A 189 -20.60 -13.45 -3.11
C ARG A 189 -19.15 -13.73 -2.74
N LEU A 190 -18.53 -12.87 -1.91
CA LEU A 190 -17.17 -13.07 -1.43
C LEU A 190 -17.00 -14.37 -0.65
N ALA A 191 -17.97 -14.73 0.18
CA ALA A 191 -17.92 -15.98 0.95
C ALA A 191 -17.88 -17.22 0.02
N ARG A 192 -18.53 -17.14 -1.15
CA ARG A 192 -18.57 -18.24 -2.13
C ARG A 192 -17.36 -18.31 -3.06
N VAL A 193 -16.50 -17.30 -3.08
CA VAL A 193 -15.31 -17.27 -3.95
C VAL A 193 -14.42 -18.50 -3.75
N LEU A 194 -14.30 -18.98 -2.51
CA LEU A 194 -13.46 -20.13 -2.18
C LEU A 194 -14.04 -21.47 -2.63
N GLU A 195 -15.26 -21.50 -3.13
CA GLU A 195 -15.95 -22.72 -3.58
C GLU A 195 -15.68 -23.06 -5.06
N SER A 196 -15.15 -22.12 -5.86
CA SER A 196 -14.99 -22.28 -7.30
C SER A 196 -13.71 -21.68 -7.85
N ASP A 197 -13.12 -22.35 -8.84
CA ASP A 197 -11.98 -21.85 -9.61
C ASP A 197 -12.38 -20.82 -10.67
N SER A 198 -13.66 -20.66 -10.93
CA SER A 198 -14.16 -19.69 -11.91
C SER A 198 -14.08 -18.28 -11.34
N GLN A 199 -13.63 -17.33 -12.17
CA GLN A 199 -13.71 -15.92 -11.83
C GLN A 199 -15.16 -15.48 -11.75
N GLN A 200 -15.56 -14.88 -10.64
CA GLN A 200 -16.90 -14.45 -10.32
C GLN A 200 -16.96 -12.94 -10.14
N THR A 201 -18.04 -12.31 -10.60
CA THR A 201 -18.25 -10.89 -10.35
C THR A 201 -18.77 -10.65 -8.94
N ILE A 202 -18.03 -9.90 -8.17
CA ILE A 202 -18.35 -9.51 -6.79
C ILE A 202 -19.12 -8.18 -6.76
N VAL A 203 -18.64 -7.18 -7.51
CA VAL A 203 -19.34 -5.91 -7.75
C VAL A 203 -19.29 -5.59 -9.23
N GLY A 204 -20.41 -5.72 -9.91
CA GLY A 204 -20.55 -5.42 -11.33
C GLY A 204 -20.65 -3.92 -11.60
N GLU A 205 -20.53 -3.54 -12.86
CA GLU A 205 -20.57 -2.14 -13.31
C GLU A 205 -21.85 -1.40 -12.87
N SER A 206 -23.00 -2.04 -12.95
CA SER A 206 -24.30 -1.47 -12.53
C SER A 206 -24.49 -1.39 -11.03
N GLU A 207 -23.65 -2.08 -10.26
CA GLU A 207 -23.71 -2.18 -8.80
C GLU A 207 -22.72 -1.23 -8.11
N ARG A 208 -22.00 -0.39 -8.85
CA ARG A 208 -21.10 0.61 -8.25
C ARG A 208 -21.86 1.69 -7.50
N GLY A 209 -21.21 2.24 -6.50
CA GLY A 209 -21.73 3.37 -5.71
C GLY A 209 -22.27 2.98 -4.33
N PRO A 210 -22.62 4.02 -3.54
CA PRO A 210 -23.15 3.84 -2.19
C PRO A 210 -24.48 3.05 -2.20
N SER A 211 -24.66 2.21 -1.18
CA SER A 211 -25.84 1.33 -1.00
C SER A 211 -26.05 0.29 -2.09
N LYS A 212 -25.06 0.11 -2.99
CA LYS A 212 -25.02 -0.92 -4.01
C LYS A 212 -23.87 -1.91 -3.75
N GLY A 213 -22.66 -1.60 -4.18
CA GLY A 213 -21.47 -2.41 -3.88
C GLY A 213 -20.96 -2.19 -2.46
N THR A 214 -20.97 -0.95 -1.98
CA THR A 214 -20.61 -0.60 -0.60
C THR A 214 -21.83 -0.25 0.23
N ARG A 215 -21.64 -0.20 1.56
CA ARG A 215 -22.65 0.37 2.46
C ARG A 215 -22.96 1.83 2.09
N GLY A 216 -24.14 2.29 2.49
CA GLY A 216 -24.55 3.69 2.36
C GLY A 216 -23.86 4.60 3.37
N GLY A 217 -24.04 5.91 3.21
CA GLY A 217 -23.46 6.94 4.05
C GLY A 217 -22.61 7.92 3.24
N ASN A 218 -21.96 8.85 3.93
CA ASN A 218 -21.07 9.81 3.29
C ASN A 218 -19.65 9.26 3.14
N ARG A 219 -19.16 8.56 4.16
CA ARG A 219 -17.83 8.00 4.23
C ARG A 219 -17.89 6.62 4.90
N LEU A 220 -16.89 5.79 4.57
CA LEU A 220 -16.69 4.44 5.12
C LEU A 220 -15.24 4.27 5.52
N VAL A 221 -15.02 3.67 6.69
CA VAL A 221 -13.68 3.35 7.17
C VAL A 221 -13.38 1.87 6.89
N TRP A 222 -12.47 1.62 5.97
CA TRP A 222 -11.97 0.29 5.63
C TRP A 222 -10.79 -0.06 6.53
N ARG A 223 -10.88 -1.16 7.27
CA ARG A 223 -9.86 -1.59 8.25
C ARG A 223 -9.12 -2.82 7.74
N PHE A 224 -7.82 -2.70 7.61
CA PHE A 224 -6.96 -3.79 7.14
C PHE A 224 -5.90 -4.13 8.18
N VAL A 225 -5.50 -5.41 8.19
CA VAL A 225 -4.36 -5.90 8.95
C VAL A 225 -3.46 -6.73 8.04
N ALA A 226 -2.15 -6.53 8.18
CA ALA A 226 -1.14 -7.33 7.51
C ALA A 226 0.00 -7.64 8.48
N ASP A 227 0.34 -8.92 8.60
CA ASP A 227 1.43 -9.37 9.45
C ASP A 227 2.65 -9.72 8.60
N THR A 228 3.83 -9.35 9.10
CA THR A 228 5.12 -9.70 8.51
C THR A 228 5.23 -9.26 7.04
N VAL A 229 4.92 -8.00 6.79
CA VAL A 229 5.08 -7.36 5.49
C VAL A 229 6.05 -6.18 5.58
N ASN A 230 6.72 -5.87 4.48
CA ASN A 230 7.71 -4.80 4.41
C ASN A 230 7.13 -3.45 3.95
N ASP A 231 5.91 -3.43 3.42
CA ASP A 231 5.20 -2.21 3.03
C ASP A 231 3.68 -2.44 3.06
N PHE A 232 2.93 -1.35 2.97
CA PHE A 232 1.47 -1.35 2.85
C PHE A 232 1.03 -0.43 1.71
N ALA A 233 0.50 -1.02 0.65
CA ALA A 233 -0.07 -0.30 -0.48
C ALA A 233 -1.58 -0.50 -0.57
N TRP A 234 -2.27 0.42 -1.24
CA TRP A 234 -3.69 0.32 -1.48
C TRP A 234 -4.11 1.04 -2.77
N ALA A 235 -5.21 0.61 -3.33
CA ALA A 235 -5.86 1.29 -4.43
C ALA A 235 -7.35 1.46 -4.15
N ALA A 236 -7.93 2.54 -4.64
CA ALA A 236 -9.35 2.81 -4.47
C ALA A 236 -9.94 3.55 -5.67
N SER A 237 -11.16 3.19 -6.02
CA SER A 237 -11.92 3.88 -7.07
C SER A 237 -13.42 3.72 -6.87
N PRO A 238 -14.24 4.74 -7.16
CA PRO A 238 -15.68 4.59 -7.28
C PRO A 238 -16.07 3.91 -8.60
N ASP A 239 -15.11 3.79 -9.53
CA ASP A 239 -15.33 3.29 -10.89
C ASP A 239 -14.86 1.83 -11.07
N PHE A 240 -14.27 1.21 -10.06
CA PHE A 240 -13.85 -0.18 -10.12
C PHE A 240 -15.03 -1.14 -10.30
N VAL A 241 -14.81 -2.14 -11.13
CA VAL A 241 -15.46 -3.44 -11.08
C VAL A 241 -14.60 -4.33 -10.20
N TRP A 242 -15.22 -5.23 -9.46
CA TRP A 242 -14.53 -6.17 -8.61
C TRP A 242 -14.94 -7.59 -8.99
N ASP A 243 -13.99 -8.34 -9.52
CA ASP A 243 -14.12 -9.78 -9.71
C ASP A 243 -13.22 -10.51 -8.70
N ALA A 244 -13.50 -11.77 -8.46
CA ALA A 244 -12.65 -12.62 -7.64
C ALA A 244 -12.68 -14.09 -8.10
N THR A 245 -11.61 -14.79 -7.78
CA THR A 245 -11.47 -16.25 -7.91
C THR A 245 -10.69 -16.77 -6.70
N ARG A 246 -10.40 -18.07 -6.65
CA ARG A 246 -9.51 -18.65 -5.65
C ARG A 246 -8.21 -19.13 -6.28
N ALA A 247 -7.15 -19.23 -5.46
CA ALA A 247 -5.97 -20.04 -5.75
C ALA A 247 -5.81 -21.09 -4.65
N THR A 248 -5.40 -22.31 -5.03
CA THR A 248 -5.20 -23.40 -4.07
C THR A 248 -3.72 -23.54 -3.74
N ILE A 249 -3.35 -23.15 -2.55
CA ILE A 249 -1.95 -23.13 -2.10
C ILE A 249 -1.59 -24.46 -1.43
N PRO A 250 -0.54 -25.14 -1.90
CA PRO A 250 -0.10 -26.42 -1.31
C PRO A 250 0.10 -26.31 0.21
N GLY A 251 -0.52 -27.20 0.96
CA GLY A 251 -0.41 -27.24 2.43
C GLY A 251 -1.13 -26.11 3.20
N ARG A 252 -1.76 -25.15 2.51
CA ARG A 252 -2.48 -24.02 3.14
C ARG A 252 -3.96 -23.95 2.76
N GLY A 253 -4.36 -24.57 1.67
CA GLY A 253 -5.75 -24.53 1.18
C GLY A 253 -6.01 -23.36 0.23
N ALA A 254 -7.29 -23.05 0.04
CA ALA A 254 -7.72 -22.02 -0.88
C ALA A 254 -7.62 -20.63 -0.27
N ILE A 255 -7.14 -19.67 -1.05
CA ILE A 255 -7.14 -18.25 -0.74
C ILE A 255 -7.91 -17.46 -1.80
N PRO A 256 -8.55 -16.33 -1.44
CA PRO A 256 -9.18 -15.46 -2.43
C PRO A 256 -8.15 -14.68 -3.25
N VAL A 257 -8.46 -14.51 -4.53
CA VAL A 257 -7.71 -13.69 -5.49
C VAL A 257 -8.66 -12.61 -5.99
N HIS A 258 -8.42 -11.38 -5.61
CA HIS A 258 -9.25 -10.23 -5.93
C HIS A 258 -8.72 -9.47 -7.14
N LEU A 259 -9.61 -9.02 -8.01
CA LEU A 259 -9.31 -8.27 -9.22
C LEU A 259 -10.16 -7.00 -9.23
N LEU A 260 -9.55 -5.85 -9.00
CA LEU A 260 -10.21 -4.55 -9.05
C LEU A 260 -9.73 -3.79 -10.30
N TYR A 261 -10.65 -3.49 -11.21
CA TYR A 261 -10.28 -2.93 -12.49
C TYR A 261 -11.32 -1.97 -13.04
N LEU A 262 -10.91 -1.14 -13.99
CA LEU A 262 -11.80 -0.23 -14.70
C LEU A 262 -12.60 -0.96 -15.78
N PRO A 263 -13.90 -0.65 -15.97
CA PRO A 263 -14.77 -1.39 -16.90
C PRO A 263 -14.27 -1.45 -18.33
N GLU A 264 -13.60 -0.39 -18.80
CA GLU A 264 -13.02 -0.34 -20.13
C GLU A 264 -11.87 -1.32 -20.34
N ASN A 265 -11.29 -1.85 -19.26
CA ASN A 265 -10.23 -2.83 -19.31
C ASN A 265 -10.78 -4.27 -19.23
N SER A 266 -11.64 -4.62 -20.20
CA SER A 266 -12.35 -5.90 -20.25
C SER A 266 -11.45 -7.14 -20.23
N ARG A 267 -10.17 -7.01 -20.56
CA ARG A 267 -9.18 -8.10 -20.51
C ARG A 267 -8.96 -8.63 -19.09
N TYR A 268 -9.26 -7.83 -18.06
CA TYR A 268 -9.23 -8.28 -16.67
C TYR A 268 -10.18 -9.43 -16.35
N ARG A 269 -11.21 -9.64 -17.15
CA ARG A 269 -12.14 -10.79 -17.01
C ARG A 269 -11.47 -12.14 -17.16
N GLN A 270 -10.24 -12.19 -17.66
CA GLN A 270 -9.46 -13.42 -17.83
C GLN A 270 -8.23 -13.45 -16.91
N THR A 271 -7.91 -12.34 -16.25
CA THR A 271 -6.68 -12.18 -15.45
C THR A 271 -6.70 -13.07 -14.20
N GLY A 272 -7.88 -13.39 -13.65
CA GLY A 272 -7.99 -14.26 -12.48
C GLY A 272 -7.40 -15.66 -12.69
N ALA A 273 -7.59 -16.24 -13.86
CA ALA A 273 -7.00 -17.55 -14.19
C ALA A 273 -5.45 -17.46 -14.26
N MET A 274 -4.92 -16.35 -14.74
CA MET A 274 -3.49 -16.10 -14.83
C MET A 274 -2.88 -15.89 -13.44
N ALA A 275 -3.50 -15.06 -12.61
CA ALA A 275 -3.06 -14.81 -11.24
C ALA A 275 -3.10 -16.09 -10.38
N ARG A 276 -4.17 -16.87 -10.50
CA ARG A 276 -4.27 -18.19 -9.87
C ARG A 276 -3.13 -19.10 -10.31
N HIS A 277 -2.90 -19.19 -11.62
CA HIS A 277 -1.82 -20.03 -12.17
C HIS A 277 -0.47 -19.65 -11.58
N ALA A 278 -0.12 -18.37 -11.59
CA ALA A 278 1.15 -17.87 -11.05
C ALA A 278 1.30 -18.20 -9.55
N LEU A 279 0.28 -17.90 -8.74
CA LEU A 279 0.28 -18.19 -7.30
C LEU A 279 0.46 -19.70 -7.02
N GLU A 280 -0.26 -20.56 -7.72
CA GLU A 280 -0.18 -22.00 -7.56
C GLU A 280 1.13 -22.59 -8.12
N PHE A 281 1.61 -22.07 -9.25
CA PHE A 281 2.85 -22.50 -9.87
C PHE A 281 4.07 -22.16 -9.00
N TYR A 282 4.21 -20.90 -8.58
CA TYR A 282 5.34 -20.47 -7.75
C TYR A 282 5.27 -21.09 -6.34
N SER A 283 4.06 -21.34 -5.81
CA SER A 283 3.91 -22.08 -4.56
C SER A 283 4.42 -23.52 -4.63
N ARG A 284 4.37 -24.16 -5.78
CA ARG A 284 4.95 -25.50 -6.01
C ARG A 284 6.43 -25.42 -6.33
N LEU A 285 6.85 -24.40 -7.05
CA LEU A 285 8.23 -24.26 -7.52
C LEU A 285 9.20 -23.88 -6.38
N TRP A 286 8.77 -23.01 -5.49
CA TRP A 286 9.61 -22.47 -4.41
C TRP A 286 9.11 -22.90 -3.03
N PHE A 287 8.11 -22.21 -2.50
CA PHE A 287 7.46 -22.54 -1.23
C PHE A 287 6.02 -21.96 -1.22
N PRO A 288 5.13 -22.50 -0.37
CA PRO A 288 3.73 -22.06 -0.35
C PRO A 288 3.60 -20.56 -0.13
N TYR A 289 2.75 -19.90 -0.94
CA TYR A 289 2.43 -18.48 -0.79
C TYR A 289 2.07 -18.16 0.66
N ALA A 290 2.76 -17.17 1.23
CA ALA A 290 2.75 -16.96 2.67
C ALA A 290 1.51 -16.22 3.20
N PHE A 291 0.77 -15.52 2.34
CA PHE A 291 -0.26 -14.58 2.73
C PHE A 291 -1.69 -15.12 2.58
N PRO A 292 -2.69 -14.53 3.29
CA PRO A 292 -4.06 -15.05 3.32
C PRO A 292 -4.92 -14.68 2.12
N GLN A 293 -4.49 -13.75 1.29
CA GLN A 293 -5.18 -13.28 0.08
C GLN A 293 -4.19 -12.74 -0.93
N PHE A 294 -4.67 -12.51 -2.17
CA PHE A 294 -3.94 -11.77 -3.18
C PHE A 294 -4.89 -10.80 -3.89
N THR A 295 -4.42 -9.59 -4.17
CA THR A 295 -5.18 -8.56 -4.90
C THR A 295 -4.38 -8.03 -6.07
N GLN A 296 -5.00 -7.97 -7.24
CA GLN A 296 -4.45 -7.28 -8.41
C GLN A 296 -5.34 -6.08 -8.74
N VAL A 297 -4.72 -4.92 -8.95
CA VAL A 297 -5.45 -3.68 -9.24
C VAL A 297 -5.02 -3.05 -10.55
N ASP A 298 -6.00 -2.62 -11.34
CA ASP A 298 -5.83 -1.81 -12.54
C ASP A 298 -5.67 -0.33 -12.18
N GLY A 299 -4.95 0.40 -12.99
CA GLY A 299 -4.83 1.85 -12.83
C GLY A 299 -3.68 2.43 -13.63
N PRO A 300 -3.29 3.67 -13.30
CA PRO A 300 -2.22 4.34 -14.00
C PRO A 300 -0.83 3.70 -13.78
N GLU A 301 -0.56 3.08 -12.63
CA GLU A 301 0.65 2.30 -12.41
C GLU A 301 0.48 0.92 -13.03
N GLY A 302 1.41 0.52 -13.89
CA GLY A 302 1.27 -0.65 -14.74
C GLY A 302 2.12 -1.86 -14.35
N GLY A 303 2.96 -1.76 -13.34
CA GLY A 303 3.82 -2.85 -12.85
C GLY A 303 4.41 -2.48 -11.50
N MET A 304 3.86 -3.06 -10.41
CA MET A 304 4.36 -2.92 -9.04
C MET A 304 3.88 -4.06 -8.15
N GLU A 305 4.76 -4.47 -7.24
CA GLU A 305 4.75 -5.73 -6.52
C GLU A 305 4.64 -5.57 -5.00
N TYR A 306 3.65 -4.87 -4.49
CA TYR A 306 3.47 -4.75 -3.03
C TYR A 306 3.01 -6.07 -2.38
N PRO A 307 3.32 -6.32 -1.10
CA PRO A 307 2.86 -7.52 -0.41
C PRO A 307 1.34 -7.70 -0.54
N MET A 308 0.89 -8.84 -1.02
CA MET A 308 -0.52 -9.18 -1.25
C MET A 308 -1.26 -8.29 -2.25
N LEU A 309 -0.60 -7.29 -2.85
CA LEU A 309 -1.23 -6.37 -3.80
C LEU A 309 -0.28 -6.02 -4.93
N THR A 310 -0.64 -6.38 -6.15
CA THR A 310 0.09 -5.92 -7.35
C THR A 310 -0.71 -4.87 -8.09
N MET A 311 -0.01 -3.85 -8.58
CA MET A 311 -0.55 -2.86 -9.51
C MET A 311 -0.06 -3.26 -10.90
N SER A 312 -0.92 -3.83 -11.72
CA SER A 312 -0.50 -4.32 -13.04
C SER A 312 -1.62 -4.25 -14.06
N GLY A 313 -1.24 -4.13 -15.33
CA GLY A 313 -2.19 -4.23 -16.43
C GLY A 313 -2.70 -5.66 -16.63
N PRO A 314 -3.73 -5.87 -17.47
CA PRO A 314 -4.21 -7.20 -17.81
C PRO A 314 -3.22 -7.86 -18.79
N GLY A 315 -3.10 -9.14 -18.72
CA GLY A 315 -2.25 -9.93 -19.60
C GLY A 315 -1.38 -10.89 -18.80
N PHE A 316 -0.66 -11.79 -19.47
CA PHE A 316 0.09 -12.83 -18.74
C PHE A 316 1.43 -12.31 -18.22
N GLY A 317 2.22 -11.63 -19.04
CA GLY A 317 3.62 -11.34 -18.72
C GLY A 317 3.83 -10.45 -17.50
N VAL A 318 3.13 -9.31 -17.42
CA VAL A 318 3.30 -8.37 -16.29
C VAL A 318 2.72 -8.94 -14.98
N PRO A 319 1.48 -9.43 -14.93
CA PRO A 319 0.95 -10.04 -13.71
C PRO A 319 1.79 -11.22 -13.21
N ASP A 320 2.30 -12.06 -14.10
CA ASP A 320 3.14 -13.19 -13.72
C ASP A 320 4.46 -12.73 -13.07
N HIS A 321 5.09 -11.72 -13.65
CA HIS A 321 6.28 -11.06 -13.11
C HIS A 321 6.03 -10.45 -11.74
N GLU A 322 5.00 -9.59 -11.60
CA GLU A 322 4.66 -8.91 -10.34
C GLU A 322 4.24 -9.90 -9.24
N ILE A 323 3.59 -11.02 -9.60
CA ILE A 323 3.26 -12.07 -8.65
C ILE A 323 4.53 -12.83 -8.23
N GLY A 324 5.50 -13.03 -9.11
CA GLY A 324 6.79 -13.65 -8.79
C GLY A 324 7.53 -12.95 -7.66
N HIS A 325 7.41 -11.64 -7.57
CA HIS A 325 7.95 -10.83 -6.50
C HIS A 325 7.36 -11.10 -5.11
N GLN A 326 6.24 -11.82 -5.00
CA GLN A 326 5.73 -12.25 -3.69
C GLN A 326 6.64 -13.29 -3.00
N TRP A 327 7.64 -13.83 -3.70
CA TRP A 327 8.66 -14.77 -3.20
C TRP A 327 10.06 -14.21 -3.29
N TRP A 328 10.38 -13.45 -4.32
CA TRP A 328 11.70 -12.91 -4.59
C TRP A 328 11.72 -11.40 -4.35
N PRO A 329 12.93 -10.83 -4.08
CA PRO A 329 13.03 -9.45 -3.62
C PRO A 329 12.14 -8.48 -4.39
N MET A 330 11.41 -7.79 -3.60
CA MET A 330 10.65 -6.63 -4.04
C MET A 330 11.55 -5.41 -4.02
#